data_a6953ed9e643d45ffcef563a2a9f9ccf
#
_entry.id   a6953ed9e643d45ffcef563a2a9f9ccf
#
_cell.length_a   1.000
_cell.length_b   1.000
_cell.length_c   1.000
_cell.angle_alpha   90.00
_cell.angle_beta   90.00
_cell.angle_gamma   90.00
#
_symmetry.space_group_name_H-M   'P 1'
#
loop_
_entity.id
_entity.type
_entity.pdbx_description
1 polymer ?
#
loop_
_entity_poly.entity_id
_entity_poly.type
_entity_poly.pdbx_seq_one_letter_code
_entity_poly.pdbx_strand_id
1 'polypeptide(L)'
;MLLALFASVAYGCWASQIRAQNPTAPQEKSRPRTSNDSQQQPVPSPKPKAGDDEALVSDDVIRTETNLTNIFFSAEDRHKRFISTLKQDDIRILEDGQPQQVFTFQQNTELPLSLAILLDTSASEERTLPEEKSAAREFLEAVLRPNKDEAAIVSFTGEVTLEQGFTGSMERLRRAIDRVEFVPPSGYIGGGVVVQGTPPISGTNQQLAGSTAIWDAVWATSNELLAESAEHTRRAIILLTDGDDTTSQVKMLDAIKRAEKADALIYAIGIGDRYSFGVNEGALRKITDQTGGRAYFPHNERELKEAFVQIQQDLRSQYLIAYAPTNKTRDGSYRKIEIDIVNPELYKELKLKYRQGYFAKAPEAGTTRPGNKRP
;
A
#
# COMPACT_ATOMS: atom_id res chain seq x y z
N MET A 1 -55.53 11.20 47.55
CA MET A 1 -56.05 12.55 47.28
C MET A 1 -54.90 13.36 46.78
N LEU A 2 -54.79 13.57 45.49
CA LEU A 2 -54.39 14.72 44.71
C LEU A 2 -54.17 14.32 43.24
N LEU A 3 -54.84 15.06 42.42
CA LEU A 3 -55.08 14.89 41.01
C LEU A 3 -53.82 15.03 40.15
N ALA A 4 -53.72 14.20 39.11
CA ALA A 4 -52.83 14.36 37.95
C ALA A 4 -53.52 15.28 36.93
N LEU A 5 -52.85 16.31 36.45
CA LEU A 5 -53.25 17.16 35.33
C LEU A 5 -52.49 16.73 34.07
N PHE A 6 -53.23 16.22 33.08
CA PHE A 6 -52.79 16.01 31.73
C PHE A 6 -52.87 17.35 30.95
N ALA A 7 -51.76 17.81 30.40
CA ALA A 7 -51.74 18.86 29.39
C ALA A 7 -51.36 18.26 28.02
N SER A 8 -52.37 18.14 27.16
CA SER A 8 -52.21 17.78 25.75
C SER A 8 -51.82 19.03 24.96
N VAL A 9 -50.68 19.01 24.32
CA VAL A 9 -50.28 20.02 23.30
C VAL A 9 -50.36 19.37 21.95
N ALA A 10 -51.35 19.81 21.15
CA ALA A 10 -51.51 19.47 19.75
C ALA A 10 -50.52 20.31 18.91
N TYR A 11 -49.61 19.68 18.19
CA TYR A 11 -48.79 20.33 17.14
C TYR A 11 -49.43 20.11 15.78
N GLY A 12 -49.92 21.22 15.21
CA GLY A 12 -50.51 21.29 13.89
C GLY A 12 -49.47 21.06 12.79
N CYS A 13 -49.84 20.23 11.83
CA CYS A 13 -49.15 19.92 10.61
C CYS A 13 -49.26 21.11 9.64
N TRP A 14 -48.15 21.80 9.34
CA TRP A 14 -48.09 22.73 8.23
C TRP A 14 -47.20 22.10 7.14
N ALA A 15 -47.85 21.55 6.11
CA ALA A 15 -47.22 21.12 4.88
C ALA A 15 -47.09 22.34 3.96
N SER A 16 -45.86 22.85 3.81
CA SER A 16 -45.52 23.84 2.78
C SER A 16 -45.01 23.11 1.55
N GLN A 17 -45.80 23.11 0.48
CA GLN A 17 -45.41 22.68 -0.85
C GLN A 17 -44.39 23.69 -1.43
N ILE A 18 -43.15 23.31 -1.57
CA ILE A 18 -42.16 24.05 -2.36
C ILE A 18 -42.13 23.44 -3.76
N ARG A 19 -42.69 24.25 -4.69
CA ARG A 19 -42.73 23.99 -6.13
C ARG A 19 -41.32 24.20 -6.69
N ALA A 20 -40.69 23.15 -7.21
CA ALA A 20 -39.41 23.22 -7.91
C ALA A 20 -39.57 24.04 -9.19
N GLN A 21 -38.85 25.15 -9.30
CA GLN A 21 -38.66 25.87 -10.54
C GLN A 21 -37.31 25.43 -11.16
N ASN A 22 -37.36 24.85 -12.36
CA ASN A 22 -36.21 24.57 -13.19
C ASN A 22 -35.56 25.89 -13.65
N PRO A 23 -34.24 26.06 -13.53
CA PRO A 23 -33.55 27.15 -14.21
C PRO A 23 -33.32 26.79 -15.68
N THR A 24 -33.87 27.63 -16.51
CA THR A 24 -33.71 27.67 -17.96
C THR A 24 -32.25 27.93 -18.37
N ALA A 25 -31.75 27.14 -19.28
CA ALA A 25 -30.42 27.31 -19.88
C ALA A 25 -30.36 28.60 -20.72
N PRO A 26 -29.20 29.28 -20.80
CA PRO A 26 -29.06 30.48 -21.67
C PRO A 26 -28.99 30.08 -23.15
N GLN A 27 -29.83 30.66 -23.95
CA GLN A 27 -29.78 30.59 -25.40
C GLN A 27 -28.54 31.32 -25.94
N GLU A 28 -27.75 30.60 -26.69
CA GLU A 28 -26.63 31.12 -27.48
C GLU A 28 -27.16 31.89 -28.70
N LYS A 29 -26.85 33.19 -28.80
CA LYS A 29 -27.20 34.05 -29.92
C LYS A 29 -26.35 33.68 -31.13
N SER A 30 -27.01 33.17 -32.16
CA SER A 30 -26.48 33.00 -33.51
C SER A 30 -26.07 34.34 -34.15
N ARG A 31 -24.80 34.49 -34.56
CA ARG A 31 -24.33 35.56 -35.42
C ARG A 31 -24.53 35.17 -36.89
N PRO A 32 -24.90 36.10 -37.76
CA PRO A 32 -25.14 35.82 -39.18
C PRO A 32 -23.81 35.57 -39.91
N ARG A 33 -23.80 34.54 -40.76
CA ARG A 33 -22.75 34.26 -41.74
C ARG A 33 -22.93 35.22 -42.91
N THR A 34 -21.93 36.05 -43.17
CA THR A 34 -21.73 36.71 -44.47
C THR A 34 -21.01 35.73 -45.39
N SER A 35 -21.69 35.39 -46.46
CA SER A 35 -21.15 34.69 -47.61
C SER A 35 -20.27 35.64 -48.40
N ASN A 36 -18.99 35.30 -48.61
CA ASN A 36 -18.18 35.88 -49.69
C ASN A 36 -17.68 34.73 -50.56
N ASP A 37 -18.29 34.66 -51.68
CA ASP A 37 -17.99 33.79 -52.80
C ASP A 37 -16.73 34.38 -53.52
N SER A 38 -15.63 33.61 -53.51
CA SER A 38 -14.48 33.89 -54.39
C SER A 38 -13.95 32.53 -54.87
N GLN A 39 -14.37 32.24 -56.08
CA GLN A 39 -13.84 31.19 -56.95
C GLN A 39 -12.33 31.33 -57.09
N GLN A 40 -11.57 30.33 -56.60
CA GLN A 40 -10.20 30.09 -57.02
C GLN A 40 -10.12 28.76 -57.75
N GLN A 41 -9.71 28.77 -58.98
CA GLN A 41 -9.47 27.65 -59.87
C GLN A 41 -8.34 26.76 -59.34
N PRO A 42 -8.38 25.42 -59.57
CA PRO A 42 -7.33 24.51 -59.13
C PRO A 42 -6.11 24.61 -60.03
N VAL A 43 -4.94 24.83 -59.43
CA VAL A 43 -3.62 24.75 -60.08
C VAL A 43 -3.22 23.27 -60.16
N PRO A 44 -2.75 22.77 -61.32
CA PRO A 44 -2.36 21.37 -61.45
C PRO A 44 -1.04 21.07 -60.77
N SER A 45 -1.03 20.04 -59.93
CA SER A 45 0.17 19.50 -59.30
C SER A 45 1.12 18.88 -60.32
N PRO A 46 2.44 19.07 -60.25
CA PRO A 46 3.38 18.39 -61.11
C PRO A 46 3.53 16.91 -60.74
N LYS A 47 3.53 16.05 -61.76
CA LYS A 47 3.86 14.61 -61.64
C LYS A 47 5.29 14.42 -61.15
N PRO A 48 5.56 13.48 -60.21
CA PRO A 48 6.91 13.13 -59.87
C PRO A 48 7.55 12.33 -61.01
N LYS A 49 8.77 12.70 -61.38
CA LYS A 49 9.68 11.91 -62.25
C LYS A 49 10.17 10.70 -61.49
N ALA A 50 10.10 9.56 -62.17
CA ALA A 50 10.77 8.34 -61.72
C ALA A 50 12.30 8.50 -61.81
N GLY A 51 13.01 8.07 -60.80
CA GLY A 51 14.47 7.90 -60.82
C GLY A 51 15.11 8.48 -59.56
N ASP A 52 15.31 7.61 -58.60
CA ASP A 52 16.57 7.30 -57.94
C ASP A 52 16.24 6.53 -56.64
N ASP A 53 16.83 5.35 -56.55
CA ASP A 53 16.83 4.51 -55.33
C ASP A 53 17.48 5.25 -54.17
N GLU A 54 16.73 6.02 -53.39
CA GLU A 54 17.10 6.35 -52.03
C GLU A 54 16.60 5.25 -51.12
N ALA A 55 17.56 4.46 -50.65
CA ALA A 55 17.37 3.52 -49.58
C ALA A 55 16.62 4.20 -48.44
N LEU A 56 15.37 3.79 -48.19
CA LEU A 56 14.68 4.08 -46.93
C LEU A 56 15.53 3.51 -45.81
N VAL A 57 16.35 4.38 -45.19
CA VAL A 57 16.91 4.10 -43.86
C VAL A 57 15.70 4.02 -42.96
N SER A 58 15.24 2.80 -42.70
CA SER A 58 14.32 2.53 -41.61
C SER A 58 15.04 2.99 -40.34
N ASP A 59 14.55 4.12 -39.82
CA ASP A 59 14.91 4.55 -38.48
C ASP A 59 14.31 3.52 -37.51
N ASP A 60 14.97 2.34 -37.44
CA ASP A 60 14.72 1.33 -36.43
C ASP A 60 15.13 1.95 -35.09
N VAL A 61 14.20 2.69 -34.51
CA VAL A 61 14.29 3.08 -33.11
C VAL A 61 14.32 1.79 -32.30
N ILE A 62 15.53 1.29 -32.03
CA ILE A 62 15.75 0.20 -31.10
C ILE A 62 15.26 0.70 -29.75
N ARG A 63 13.99 0.45 -29.44
CA ARG A 63 13.44 0.64 -28.10
C ARG A 63 14.07 -0.44 -27.21
N THR A 64 15.21 -0.16 -26.65
CA THR A 64 15.81 -0.99 -25.61
C THR A 64 15.03 -0.72 -24.33
N GLU A 65 14.01 -1.53 -24.07
CA GLU A 65 13.38 -1.58 -22.74
C GLU A 65 14.41 -2.12 -21.75
N THR A 66 15.09 -1.22 -21.07
CA THR A 66 16.00 -1.60 -19.98
C THR A 66 15.13 -1.88 -18.76
N ASN A 67 14.80 -3.16 -18.53
CA ASN A 67 14.14 -3.57 -17.29
C ASN A 67 15.12 -3.43 -16.14
N LEU A 68 14.97 -2.34 -15.39
CA LEU A 68 15.71 -2.14 -14.16
C LEU A 68 14.97 -2.80 -13.00
N THR A 69 15.72 -3.48 -12.15
CA THR A 69 15.24 -3.95 -10.85
C THR A 69 15.63 -2.93 -9.80
N ASN A 70 14.63 -2.45 -9.06
CA ASN A 70 14.80 -1.48 -7.98
C ASN A 70 14.82 -2.22 -6.64
N ILE A 71 15.84 -1.99 -5.84
CA ILE A 71 15.95 -2.52 -4.48
C ILE A 71 16.08 -1.35 -3.52
N PHE A 72 15.14 -1.29 -2.58
CA PHE A 72 15.23 -0.38 -1.45
C PHE A 72 15.93 -1.07 -0.29
N PHE A 73 16.82 -0.37 0.36
CA PHE A 73 17.46 -0.86 1.57
C PHE A 73 17.73 0.27 2.55
N SER A 74 17.84 -0.06 3.83
CA SER A 74 18.32 0.84 4.87
C SER A 74 19.55 0.26 5.54
N ALA A 75 20.40 1.13 6.06
CA ALA A 75 21.58 0.77 6.83
C ALA A 75 21.46 1.32 8.25
N GLU A 76 21.76 0.52 9.25
CA GLU A 76 21.79 0.93 10.66
C GLU A 76 23.09 0.55 11.33
N ASP A 77 23.53 1.36 12.28
CA ASP A 77 24.67 1.05 13.14
C ASP A 77 24.26 0.15 14.32
N ARG A 78 25.22 -0.20 15.16
CA ARG A 78 25.00 -1.02 16.36
C ARG A 78 24.06 -0.37 17.38
N HIS A 79 23.88 0.95 17.31
CA HIS A 79 22.98 1.74 18.16
C HIS A 79 21.61 1.94 17.52
N LYS A 80 21.31 1.22 16.42
CA LYS A 80 20.06 1.33 15.64
C LYS A 80 19.83 2.71 15.03
N ARG A 81 20.88 3.49 14.79
CA ARG A 81 20.79 4.77 14.10
C ARG A 81 20.94 4.54 12.60
N PHE A 82 20.05 5.13 11.82
CA PHE A 82 20.11 5.02 10.37
C PHE A 82 21.32 5.79 9.82
N ILE A 83 22.04 5.13 8.93
CA ILE A 83 23.24 5.68 8.29
C ILE A 83 22.87 6.11 6.87
N SER A 84 23.17 7.35 6.57
CA SER A 84 22.86 8.00 5.31
C SER A 84 24.11 8.44 4.54
N THR A 85 25.27 7.87 4.87
CA THR A 85 26.58 8.26 4.29
C THR A 85 27.23 7.20 3.41
N LEU A 86 26.52 6.06 3.18
CA LEU A 86 27.03 5.00 2.31
C LEU A 86 27.17 5.49 0.88
N LYS A 87 28.22 5.03 0.22
CA LYS A 87 28.48 5.25 -1.21
C LYS A 87 28.29 3.96 -1.98
N GLN A 88 28.13 4.08 -3.30
CA GLN A 88 28.00 2.92 -4.17
C GLN A 88 29.17 1.95 -4.03
N ASP A 89 30.39 2.47 -3.88
CA ASP A 89 31.62 1.67 -3.76
C ASP A 89 31.74 0.93 -2.43
N ASP A 90 30.93 1.28 -1.42
CA ASP A 90 30.92 0.58 -0.14
C ASP A 90 30.14 -0.74 -0.18
N ILE A 91 29.38 -0.97 -1.26
CA ILE A 91 28.48 -2.11 -1.37
C ILE A 91 28.64 -2.89 -2.67
N ARG A 92 28.22 -4.16 -2.64
CA ARG A 92 28.09 -5.01 -3.81
C ARG A 92 26.72 -5.71 -3.76
N ILE A 93 26.00 -5.72 -4.89
CA ILE A 93 24.74 -6.44 -5.02
C ILE A 93 24.95 -7.73 -5.83
N LEU A 94 24.35 -8.82 -5.34
CA LEU A 94 24.33 -10.11 -6.03
C LEU A 94 22.87 -10.53 -6.26
N GLU A 95 22.63 -11.12 -7.43
CA GLU A 95 21.38 -11.80 -7.78
C GLU A 95 21.71 -13.26 -8.03
N ASP A 96 21.08 -14.17 -7.28
CA ASP A 96 21.36 -15.61 -7.31
C ASP A 96 22.87 -15.92 -7.21
N GLY A 97 23.60 -15.15 -6.39
CA GLY A 97 25.05 -15.26 -6.20
C GLY A 97 25.90 -14.62 -7.31
N GLN A 98 25.29 -14.03 -8.35
CA GLN A 98 26.01 -13.36 -9.43
C GLN A 98 26.08 -11.85 -9.19
N PRO A 99 27.27 -11.23 -9.23
CA PRO A 99 27.42 -9.79 -9.09
C PRO A 99 26.66 -9.03 -10.18
N GLN A 100 25.98 -7.96 -9.78
CA GLN A 100 25.22 -7.09 -10.68
C GLN A 100 25.87 -5.72 -10.79
N GLN A 101 25.78 -5.13 -11.99
CA GLN A 101 26.25 -3.76 -12.20
C GLN A 101 25.18 -2.75 -11.78
N VAL A 102 25.50 -1.90 -10.81
CA VAL A 102 24.62 -0.84 -10.34
C VAL A 102 24.59 0.31 -11.35
N PHE A 103 23.38 0.68 -11.81
CA PHE A 103 23.15 1.85 -12.66
C PHE A 103 22.82 3.10 -11.86
N THR A 104 22.04 2.92 -10.79
CA THR A 104 21.60 4.00 -9.94
C THR A 104 21.84 3.64 -8.49
N PHE A 105 22.47 4.55 -7.77
CA PHE A 105 22.58 4.52 -6.33
C PHE A 105 22.12 5.89 -5.80
N GLN A 106 21.02 5.92 -5.11
CA GLN A 106 20.43 7.16 -4.58
C GLN A 106 20.13 7.00 -3.12
N GLN A 107 20.41 8.06 -2.36
CA GLN A 107 20.03 8.20 -0.98
C GLN A 107 18.76 9.05 -0.87
N ASN A 108 17.94 8.81 0.16
CA ASN A 108 16.73 9.61 0.44
C ASN A 108 15.85 9.75 -0.80
N THR A 109 15.34 8.62 -1.26
CA THR A 109 14.52 8.59 -2.47
C THR A 109 13.33 9.54 -2.41
N GLU A 110 13.22 10.38 -3.44
CA GLU A 110 12.09 11.29 -3.64
C GLU A 110 10.84 10.60 -4.21
N LEU A 111 10.87 9.29 -4.41
CA LEU A 111 9.70 8.56 -4.93
C LEU A 111 8.48 8.70 -4.00
N PRO A 112 7.27 8.76 -4.57
CA PRO A 112 6.04 8.71 -3.79
C PRO A 112 5.96 7.47 -2.90
N LEU A 113 5.15 7.56 -1.84
CA LEU A 113 4.88 6.46 -0.91
C LEU A 113 3.38 6.12 -0.94
N SER A 114 3.05 4.86 -1.23
CA SER A 114 1.73 4.27 -0.99
C SER A 114 1.82 3.40 0.25
N LEU A 115 1.15 3.83 1.32
CA LEU A 115 1.23 3.24 2.65
C LEU A 115 -0.12 2.63 3.04
N ALA A 116 -0.16 1.36 3.44
CA ALA A 116 -1.34 0.75 4.03
C ALA A 116 -1.13 0.53 5.54
N ILE A 117 -2.05 1.00 6.36
CA ILE A 117 -2.08 0.70 7.79
C ILE A 117 -3.15 -0.37 8.03
N LEU A 118 -2.74 -1.50 8.59
CA LEU A 118 -3.58 -2.62 8.96
C LEU A 118 -3.72 -2.65 10.48
N LEU A 119 -4.96 -2.50 10.96
CA LEU A 119 -5.30 -2.49 12.38
C LEU A 119 -6.02 -3.78 12.73
N ASP A 120 -5.45 -4.54 13.63
CA ASP A 120 -6.10 -5.71 14.22
C ASP A 120 -7.22 -5.24 15.15
N THR A 121 -8.41 -5.77 14.96
CA THR A 121 -9.58 -5.48 15.81
C THR A 121 -10.12 -6.75 16.47
N SER A 122 -9.28 -7.78 16.60
CA SER A 122 -9.59 -9.01 17.30
C SER A 122 -9.75 -8.78 18.80
N ALA A 123 -10.24 -9.79 19.52
CA ALA A 123 -10.58 -9.65 20.94
C ALA A 123 -9.38 -9.34 21.85
N SER A 124 -8.17 -9.70 21.44
CA SER A 124 -6.93 -9.39 22.17
C SER A 124 -6.59 -7.91 22.16
N GLU A 125 -7.03 -7.17 21.12
CA GLU A 125 -6.67 -5.76 20.90
C GLU A 125 -7.68 -4.75 21.48
N GLU A 126 -8.75 -5.19 22.15
CA GLU A 126 -9.76 -4.30 22.73
C GLU A 126 -9.17 -3.15 23.55
N ARG A 127 -8.13 -3.44 24.35
CA ARG A 127 -7.54 -2.48 25.30
C ARG A 127 -6.49 -1.58 24.65
N THR A 128 -5.80 -2.08 23.62
CA THR A 128 -4.68 -1.39 22.96
C THR A 128 -5.14 -0.55 21.77
N LEU A 129 -6.26 -0.93 21.14
CA LEU A 129 -6.78 -0.27 19.94
C LEU A 129 -6.94 1.27 20.05
N PRO A 130 -7.38 1.88 21.17
CA PRO A 130 -7.44 3.34 21.29
C PRO A 130 -6.06 4.01 21.19
N GLU A 131 -5.03 3.42 21.80
CA GLU A 131 -3.65 3.90 21.76
C GLU A 131 -3.04 3.72 20.37
N GLU A 132 -3.30 2.60 19.72
CA GLU A 132 -2.88 2.29 18.36
C GLU A 132 -3.46 3.29 17.36
N LYS A 133 -4.76 3.56 17.45
CA LYS A 133 -5.44 4.58 16.62
C LYS A 133 -4.84 5.97 16.81
N SER A 134 -4.51 6.35 18.05
CA SER A 134 -3.85 7.63 18.34
C SER A 134 -2.46 7.70 17.71
N ALA A 135 -1.65 6.67 17.93
CA ALA A 135 -0.29 6.60 17.41
C ALA A 135 -0.26 6.52 15.86
N ALA A 136 -1.20 5.78 15.26
CA ALA A 136 -1.34 5.71 13.80
C ALA A 136 -1.68 7.08 13.18
N ARG A 137 -2.54 7.88 13.82
CA ARG A 137 -2.84 9.25 13.37
C ARG A 137 -1.61 10.14 13.42
N GLU A 138 -0.90 10.16 14.56
CA GLU A 138 0.32 10.95 14.72
C GLU A 138 1.38 10.55 13.70
N PHE A 139 1.51 9.26 13.43
CA PHE A 139 2.45 8.74 12.43
C PHE A 139 2.10 9.19 11.00
N LEU A 140 0.84 9.09 10.59
CA LEU A 140 0.41 9.52 9.26
C LEU A 140 0.69 11.02 9.04
N GLU A 141 0.41 11.84 10.05
CA GLU A 141 0.70 13.29 10.00
C GLU A 141 2.20 13.58 9.84
N ALA A 142 3.03 12.74 10.45
CA ALA A 142 4.48 12.91 10.42
C ALA A 142 5.12 12.33 9.15
N VAL A 143 4.56 11.26 8.55
CA VAL A 143 5.19 10.54 7.45
C VAL A 143 4.74 10.99 6.08
N LEU A 144 3.44 11.32 5.90
CA LEU A 144 2.89 11.66 4.59
C LEU A 144 3.29 13.05 4.14
N ARG A 145 3.84 13.15 2.94
CA ARG A 145 4.15 14.41 2.28
C ARG A 145 2.91 14.87 1.49
N PRO A 146 2.44 16.09 1.69
CA PRO A 146 1.28 16.61 0.96
C PRO A 146 1.46 16.49 -0.56
N ASN A 147 0.40 16.09 -1.27
CA ASN A 147 0.32 15.97 -2.73
C ASN A 147 1.33 14.98 -3.37
N LYS A 148 2.01 14.17 -2.57
CA LYS A 148 3.01 13.23 -3.07
C LYS A 148 2.76 11.81 -2.58
N ASP A 149 2.42 11.67 -1.32
CA ASP A 149 2.21 10.39 -0.66
C ASP A 149 0.73 10.14 -0.42
N GLU A 150 0.36 8.89 -0.33
CA GLU A 150 -1.00 8.44 -0.06
C GLU A 150 -1.01 7.31 0.98
N ALA A 151 -2.11 7.20 1.71
CA ALA A 151 -2.30 6.08 2.60
C ALA A 151 -3.70 5.46 2.48
N ALA A 152 -3.81 4.20 2.86
CA ALA A 152 -5.04 3.44 3.02
C ALA A 152 -5.15 2.91 4.45
N ILE A 153 -6.37 2.75 4.94
CA ILE A 153 -6.67 2.17 6.26
C ILE A 153 -7.47 0.89 6.04
N VAL A 154 -7.00 -0.17 6.64
CA VAL A 154 -7.61 -1.50 6.63
C VAL A 154 -7.78 -1.93 8.09
N SER A 155 -8.94 -2.44 8.46
CA SER A 155 -9.15 -3.15 9.71
C SER A 155 -9.35 -4.63 9.44
N PHE A 156 -9.00 -5.48 10.38
CA PHE A 156 -9.23 -6.91 10.22
C PHE A 156 -9.48 -7.60 11.56
N THR A 157 -10.32 -8.63 11.49
CA THR A 157 -10.53 -9.67 12.50
C THR A 157 -10.45 -11.00 11.76
N GLY A 158 -11.46 -11.85 11.81
CA GLY A 158 -11.64 -12.98 10.90
C GLY A 158 -12.02 -12.58 9.46
N GLU A 159 -12.35 -11.32 9.23
CA GLU A 159 -12.63 -10.71 7.92
C GLU A 159 -11.79 -9.44 7.74
N VAL A 160 -11.51 -9.09 6.49
CA VAL A 160 -10.71 -7.91 6.13
C VAL A 160 -11.63 -6.81 5.62
N THR A 161 -11.52 -5.62 6.18
CA THR A 161 -12.36 -4.45 5.83
C THR A 161 -11.50 -3.30 5.34
N LEU A 162 -11.80 -2.77 4.16
CA LEU A 162 -11.20 -1.54 3.65
C LEU A 162 -11.95 -0.32 4.22
N GLU A 163 -11.38 0.31 5.23
CA GLU A 163 -11.96 1.51 5.87
C GLU A 163 -11.79 2.76 5.00
N GLN A 164 -10.65 2.86 4.33
CA GLN A 164 -10.32 3.94 3.40
C GLN A 164 -9.29 3.47 2.39
N GLY A 165 -9.65 3.56 1.10
CA GLY A 165 -8.71 3.39 0.00
C GLY A 165 -7.67 4.51 -0.07
N PHE A 166 -6.66 4.37 -0.92
CA PHE A 166 -5.56 5.31 -1.03
C PHE A 166 -6.02 6.76 -1.18
N THR A 167 -5.51 7.62 -0.33
CA THR A 167 -5.76 9.06 -0.35
C THR A 167 -4.64 9.83 0.33
N GLY A 168 -4.32 11.03 -0.19
CA GLY A 168 -3.45 12.00 0.49
C GLY A 168 -4.19 12.89 1.49
N SER A 169 -5.52 12.73 1.65
CA SER A 169 -6.32 13.57 2.53
C SER A 169 -6.26 13.09 3.98
N MET A 170 -5.52 13.81 4.82
CA MET A 170 -5.43 13.53 6.26
C MET A 170 -6.79 13.51 6.95
N GLU A 171 -7.74 14.35 6.52
CA GLU A 171 -9.08 14.37 7.09
C GLU A 171 -9.84 13.06 6.85
N ARG A 172 -9.73 12.49 5.62
CA ARG A 172 -10.34 11.19 5.29
C ARG A 172 -9.69 10.06 6.10
N LEU A 173 -8.36 10.07 6.19
CA LEU A 173 -7.59 9.08 6.95
C LEU A 173 -7.96 9.11 8.44
N ARG A 174 -8.01 10.29 9.06
CA ARG A 174 -8.41 10.44 10.46
C ARG A 174 -9.82 9.89 10.69
N ARG A 175 -10.78 10.27 9.85
CA ARG A 175 -12.16 9.76 9.95
C ARG A 175 -12.24 8.24 9.78
N ALA A 176 -11.41 7.67 8.92
CA ALA A 176 -11.34 6.22 8.75
C ALA A 176 -10.82 5.53 10.01
N ILE A 177 -9.71 6.01 10.58
CA ILE A 177 -9.17 5.47 11.83
C ILE A 177 -10.20 5.62 12.97
N ASP A 178 -10.93 6.74 13.03
CA ASP A 178 -11.94 6.96 14.07
C ASP A 178 -13.10 5.95 13.98
N ARG A 179 -13.47 5.51 12.76
CA ARG A 179 -14.49 4.49 12.53
C ARG A 179 -14.06 3.06 12.86
N VAL A 180 -12.77 2.78 12.89
CA VAL A 180 -12.30 1.45 13.29
C VAL A 180 -12.76 1.18 14.71
N GLU A 181 -13.56 0.14 14.90
CA GLU A 181 -14.13 -0.23 16.19
C GLU A 181 -13.87 -1.71 16.46
N PHE A 182 -13.69 -2.02 17.73
CA PHE A 182 -13.69 -3.40 18.19
C PHE A 182 -15.10 -3.98 18.12
N VAL A 183 -15.25 -5.13 17.46
CA VAL A 183 -16.52 -5.85 17.40
C VAL A 183 -16.44 -7.07 18.31
N PRO A 184 -17.10 -7.03 19.49
CA PRO A 184 -17.02 -8.13 20.43
C PRO A 184 -17.70 -9.38 19.87
N PRO A 185 -17.06 -10.57 20.00
CA PRO A 185 -17.71 -11.82 19.67
C PRO A 185 -18.86 -12.15 20.64
N SER A 186 -19.77 -13.05 20.25
CA SER A 186 -20.83 -13.54 21.13
C SER A 186 -20.25 -14.15 22.41
N GLY A 187 -20.83 -13.75 23.54
CA GLY A 187 -20.37 -14.19 24.84
C GLY A 187 -19.14 -13.48 25.39
N TYR A 188 -18.73 -12.41 24.72
CA TYR A 188 -17.63 -11.57 25.18
C TYR A 188 -18.00 -10.82 26.45
N ILE A 189 -17.17 -10.96 27.51
CA ILE A 189 -17.38 -10.33 28.81
C ILE A 189 -16.31 -9.31 29.19
N GLY A 190 -15.41 -8.97 28.23
CA GLY A 190 -14.31 -8.03 28.40
C GLY A 190 -12.96 -8.71 28.68
N GLY A 191 -11.86 -7.98 28.34
CA GLY A 191 -10.50 -8.44 28.63
C GLY A 191 -10.08 -9.71 27.89
N GLY A 192 -10.59 -9.95 26.69
CA GLY A 192 -10.26 -11.13 25.88
C GLY A 192 -11.03 -12.41 26.26
N VAL A 193 -11.93 -12.36 27.24
CA VAL A 193 -12.67 -13.54 27.72
C VAL A 193 -13.98 -13.74 26.96
N VAL A 194 -14.13 -14.93 26.33
CA VAL A 194 -15.35 -15.33 25.60
C VAL A 194 -16.00 -16.53 26.31
N VAL A 195 -17.27 -16.43 26.67
CA VAL A 195 -18.07 -17.54 27.20
C VAL A 195 -18.58 -18.38 26.04
N GLN A 196 -18.06 -19.61 25.91
CA GLN A 196 -18.45 -20.53 24.83
C GLN A 196 -19.94 -20.95 24.96
N GLY A 197 -20.58 -21.12 23.80
CA GLY A 197 -21.96 -21.58 23.74
C GLY A 197 -23.01 -20.48 23.86
N THR A 198 -22.61 -19.21 23.93
CA THR A 198 -23.56 -18.08 23.87
C THR A 198 -24.11 -17.96 22.45
N PRO A 199 -25.47 -17.96 22.25
CA PRO A 199 -26.03 -17.84 20.92
C PRO A 199 -25.72 -16.48 20.32
N PRO A 200 -25.47 -16.39 18.98
CA PRO A 200 -25.15 -15.15 18.31
C PRO A 200 -26.30 -14.16 18.36
N ILE A 201 -25.99 -12.89 18.57
CA ILE A 201 -26.92 -11.79 18.36
C ILE A 201 -27.06 -11.60 16.84
N SER A 202 -28.28 -11.60 16.31
CA SER A 202 -28.57 -11.62 14.87
C SER A 202 -27.78 -10.58 14.06
N GLY A 203 -27.19 -10.98 12.95
CA GLY A 203 -26.77 -10.09 11.86
C GLY A 203 -25.28 -9.92 11.63
N THR A 204 -24.40 -10.47 12.48
CA THR A 204 -22.96 -10.50 12.24
C THR A 204 -22.46 -11.93 12.06
N ASN A 205 -21.45 -12.12 11.24
CA ASN A 205 -20.78 -13.42 11.10
C ASN A 205 -19.92 -13.68 12.35
N GLN A 206 -20.58 -13.98 13.46
CA GLN A 206 -20.01 -14.00 14.81
C GLN A 206 -19.04 -15.16 15.05
N GLN A 207 -18.95 -16.12 14.11
CA GLN A 207 -17.90 -17.16 14.17
C GLN A 207 -16.51 -16.55 13.85
N LEU A 208 -16.49 -15.43 13.13
CA LEU A 208 -15.27 -14.71 12.75
C LEU A 208 -14.98 -13.52 13.67
N ALA A 209 -16.00 -13.02 14.41
CA ALA A 209 -15.78 -11.97 15.39
C ALA A 209 -14.91 -12.50 16.54
N GLY A 210 -13.79 -11.86 16.82
CA GLY A 210 -12.82 -12.27 17.84
C GLY A 210 -11.75 -13.25 17.36
N SER A 211 -11.81 -13.72 16.11
CA SER A 211 -10.71 -14.42 15.45
C SER A 211 -9.81 -13.42 14.68
N THR A 212 -8.66 -13.87 14.20
CA THR A 212 -7.66 -13.01 13.56
C THR A 212 -7.21 -13.63 12.25
N ALA A 213 -7.35 -12.88 11.14
CA ALA A 213 -6.97 -13.29 9.78
C ALA A 213 -5.83 -12.41 9.23
N ILE A 214 -4.66 -12.48 9.86
CA ILE A 214 -3.49 -11.63 9.55
C ILE A 214 -3.03 -11.83 8.11
N TRP A 215 -2.86 -13.12 7.71
CA TRP A 215 -2.28 -13.43 6.41
C TRP A 215 -3.23 -13.10 5.28
N ASP A 216 -4.54 -13.22 5.50
CA ASP A 216 -5.57 -12.78 4.56
C ASP A 216 -5.53 -11.25 4.40
N ALA A 217 -5.39 -10.50 5.50
CA ALA A 217 -5.27 -9.04 5.46
C ALA A 217 -4.03 -8.56 4.71
N VAL A 218 -2.87 -9.17 4.97
CA VAL A 218 -1.63 -8.85 4.25
C VAL A 218 -1.74 -9.21 2.77
N TRP A 219 -2.32 -10.39 2.45
CA TRP A 219 -2.49 -10.83 1.08
C TRP A 219 -3.44 -9.93 0.30
N ALA A 220 -4.63 -9.65 0.85
CA ALA A 220 -5.63 -8.79 0.22
C ALA A 220 -5.09 -7.37 -0.02
N THR A 221 -4.45 -6.76 1.00
CA THR A 221 -3.83 -5.44 0.87
C THR A 221 -2.75 -5.41 -0.21
N SER A 222 -1.91 -6.44 -0.26
CA SER A 222 -0.86 -6.53 -1.27
C SER A 222 -1.42 -6.77 -2.68
N ASN A 223 -2.50 -7.55 -2.80
CA ASN A 223 -3.12 -7.96 -4.06
C ASN A 223 -4.03 -6.88 -4.66
N GLU A 224 -4.84 -6.25 -3.83
CA GLU A 224 -5.96 -5.43 -4.26
C GLU A 224 -5.72 -3.92 -4.12
N LEU A 225 -4.80 -3.54 -3.24
CA LEU A 225 -4.47 -2.13 -3.03
C LEU A 225 -3.08 -1.79 -3.57
N LEU A 226 -2.02 -2.42 -3.06
CA LEU A 226 -0.66 -2.02 -3.38
C LEU A 226 -0.24 -2.42 -4.80
N ALA A 227 -0.77 -3.52 -5.34
CA ALA A 227 -0.48 -3.91 -6.72
C ALA A 227 -1.04 -2.92 -7.76
N GLU A 228 -2.12 -2.20 -7.41
CA GLU A 228 -2.76 -1.20 -8.26
C GLU A 228 -2.16 0.21 -8.10
N SER A 229 -1.29 0.44 -7.10
CA SER A 229 -0.62 1.74 -6.94
C SER A 229 0.28 2.06 -8.12
N ALA A 230 0.51 3.36 -8.37
CA ALA A 230 1.28 3.83 -9.51
C ALA A 230 2.66 3.17 -9.62
N GLU A 231 3.15 2.97 -10.84
CA GLU A 231 4.53 2.56 -11.07
C GLU A 231 5.52 3.57 -10.46
N HIS A 232 6.69 3.10 -10.06
CA HIS A 232 7.72 3.91 -9.40
C HIS A 232 7.30 4.52 -8.04
N THR A 233 6.37 3.87 -7.34
CA THR A 233 5.97 4.24 -5.98
C THR A 233 6.57 3.26 -4.98
N ARG A 234 7.06 3.77 -3.85
CA ARG A 234 7.45 2.92 -2.72
C ARG A 234 6.19 2.42 -2.05
N ARG A 235 6.15 1.15 -1.72
CA ARG A 235 5.00 0.50 -1.11
C ARG A 235 5.35 -0.03 0.26
N ALA A 236 4.53 0.26 1.25
CA ALA A 236 4.73 -0.25 2.59
C ALA A 236 3.41 -0.62 3.27
N ILE A 237 3.47 -1.64 4.11
CA ILE A 237 2.42 -2.05 5.03
C ILE A 237 2.92 -1.82 6.45
N ILE A 238 2.09 -1.18 7.28
CA ILE A 238 2.27 -1.13 8.72
C ILE A 238 1.20 -2.04 9.31
N LEU A 239 1.63 -3.14 9.92
CA LEU A 239 0.77 -4.15 10.51
C LEU A 239 0.82 -4.00 12.04
N LEU A 240 -0.32 -3.69 12.67
CA LEU A 240 -0.50 -3.64 14.12
C LEU A 240 -1.33 -4.87 14.54
N THR A 241 -0.75 -5.75 15.35
CA THR A 241 -1.37 -7.04 15.75
C THR A 241 -0.52 -7.71 16.83
N ASP A 242 -1.09 -8.65 17.60
CA ASP A 242 -0.31 -9.55 18.45
C ASP A 242 0.42 -10.66 17.67
N GLY A 243 0.10 -10.82 16.39
CA GLY A 243 0.73 -11.80 15.51
C GLY A 243 0.17 -13.22 15.60
N ASP A 244 -0.91 -13.44 16.33
CA ASP A 244 -1.52 -14.74 16.47
C ASP A 244 -2.66 -14.95 15.47
N ASP A 245 -2.32 -15.55 14.34
CA ASP A 245 -3.25 -15.83 13.24
C ASP A 245 -4.08 -17.08 13.52
N THR A 246 -5.39 -16.93 13.57
CA THR A 246 -6.30 -18.00 13.99
C THR A 246 -7.19 -18.53 12.86
N THR A 247 -7.48 -17.74 11.83
CA THR A 247 -8.51 -18.07 10.83
C THR A 247 -8.14 -17.79 9.38
N SER A 248 -6.94 -17.29 9.09
CA SER A 248 -6.55 -17.03 7.70
C SER A 248 -6.70 -18.27 6.83
N GLN A 249 -7.27 -18.10 5.65
CA GLN A 249 -7.32 -19.10 4.58
C GLN A 249 -5.99 -19.14 3.81
N VAL A 250 -5.33 -17.99 3.67
CA VAL A 250 -4.03 -17.86 3.04
C VAL A 250 -2.94 -18.25 4.05
N LYS A 251 -1.92 -18.97 3.58
CA LYS A 251 -0.75 -19.28 4.41
C LYS A 251 0.18 -18.06 4.49
N MET A 252 0.87 -17.89 5.63
CA MET A 252 1.88 -16.82 5.82
C MET A 252 2.85 -16.71 4.64
N LEU A 253 3.38 -17.83 4.14
CA LEU A 253 4.33 -17.81 3.04
C LEU A 253 3.73 -17.28 1.72
N ASP A 254 2.44 -17.50 1.49
CA ASP A 254 1.78 -17.02 0.28
C ASP A 254 1.43 -15.53 0.42
N ALA A 255 1.10 -15.05 1.62
CA ALA A 255 0.97 -13.63 1.93
C ALA A 255 2.31 -12.90 1.73
N ILE A 256 3.42 -13.45 2.23
CA ILE A 256 4.77 -12.92 2.02
C ILE A 256 5.10 -12.81 0.52
N LYS A 257 4.92 -13.91 -0.24
CA LYS A 257 5.15 -13.91 -1.69
C LYS A 257 4.30 -12.87 -2.42
N ARG A 258 3.08 -12.63 -1.93
CA ARG A 258 2.21 -11.62 -2.53
C ARG A 258 2.71 -10.21 -2.25
N ALA A 259 3.17 -9.94 -1.04
CA ALA A 259 3.80 -8.67 -0.69
C ALA A 259 5.10 -8.42 -1.49
N GLU A 260 5.94 -9.45 -1.65
CA GLU A 260 7.14 -9.38 -2.48
C GLU A 260 6.81 -9.09 -3.96
N LYS A 261 5.75 -9.70 -4.50
CA LYS A 261 5.27 -9.42 -5.88
C LYS A 261 4.74 -8.00 -6.06
N ALA A 262 4.20 -7.42 -5.00
CA ALA A 262 3.76 -6.04 -4.97
C ALA A 262 4.89 -5.05 -4.64
N ASP A 263 6.14 -5.51 -4.47
CA ASP A 263 7.28 -4.72 -4.01
C ASP A 263 7.01 -3.98 -2.68
N ALA A 264 6.22 -4.59 -1.79
CA ALA A 264 5.80 -3.99 -0.53
C ALA A 264 6.70 -4.40 0.64
N LEU A 265 7.21 -3.40 1.38
CA LEU A 265 7.89 -3.61 2.66
C LEU A 265 6.84 -3.79 3.76
N ILE A 266 7.06 -4.72 4.68
CA ILE A 266 6.15 -4.90 5.81
C ILE A 266 6.87 -4.51 7.09
N TYR A 267 6.32 -3.51 7.79
CA TYR A 267 6.66 -3.18 9.16
C TYR A 267 5.60 -3.75 10.08
N ALA A 268 6.00 -4.45 11.12
CA ALA A 268 5.08 -4.99 12.11
C ALA A 268 5.30 -4.33 13.47
N ILE A 269 4.22 -3.95 14.11
CA ILE A 269 4.22 -3.49 15.50
C ILE A 269 3.43 -4.55 16.27
N GLY A 270 4.16 -5.37 17.01
CA GLY A 270 3.59 -6.45 17.83
C GLY A 270 3.09 -5.87 19.14
N ILE A 271 1.77 -5.79 19.26
CA ILE A 271 1.06 -5.28 20.44
C ILE A 271 0.24 -6.44 20.99
N GLY A 272 0.22 -6.62 22.28
CA GLY A 272 -0.58 -7.68 22.89
C GLY A 272 -0.60 -7.55 24.40
N ASP A 273 -1.66 -8.08 25.03
CA ASP A 273 -1.79 -8.10 26.48
C ASP A 273 -0.80 -9.10 27.08
N ARG A 274 0.10 -8.61 27.91
CA ARG A 274 1.11 -9.42 28.62
C ARG A 274 0.51 -10.50 29.54
N TYR A 275 -0.75 -10.35 29.90
CA TYR A 275 -1.43 -11.24 30.84
C TYR A 275 -2.18 -12.38 30.15
N SER A 276 -2.40 -12.31 28.81
CA SER A 276 -3.18 -13.30 28.07
C SER A 276 -2.30 -14.30 27.31
N PHE A 277 -1.94 -13.99 26.05
CA PHE A 277 -1.25 -14.95 25.17
C PHE A 277 0.11 -14.44 24.69
N GLY A 278 0.45 -13.17 24.97
CA GLY A 278 1.68 -12.53 24.50
C GLY A 278 1.64 -12.20 23.01
N VAL A 279 2.81 -11.87 22.46
CA VAL A 279 2.98 -11.52 21.05
C VAL A 279 3.73 -12.64 20.32
N ASN A 280 3.25 -13.07 19.16
CA ASN A 280 3.95 -14.02 18.30
C ASN A 280 5.09 -13.35 17.53
N GLU A 281 6.15 -12.97 18.27
CA GLU A 281 7.31 -12.29 17.69
C GLU A 281 7.96 -13.05 16.53
N GLY A 282 7.93 -14.39 16.59
CA GLY A 282 8.55 -15.24 15.57
C GLY A 282 7.90 -15.07 14.20
N ALA A 283 6.56 -15.04 14.16
CA ALA A 283 5.80 -14.83 12.95
C ALA A 283 6.02 -13.41 12.39
N LEU A 284 5.95 -12.39 13.25
CA LEU A 284 6.12 -11.00 12.86
C LEU A 284 7.54 -10.69 12.36
N ARG A 285 8.57 -11.23 13.04
CA ARG A 285 9.96 -11.11 12.55
C ARG A 285 10.15 -11.77 11.19
N LYS A 286 9.57 -12.95 10.99
CA LYS A 286 9.72 -13.68 9.73
C LYS A 286 9.14 -12.91 8.54
N ILE A 287 7.92 -12.39 8.65
CA ILE A 287 7.30 -11.65 7.54
C ILE A 287 8.05 -10.34 7.25
N THR A 288 8.49 -9.62 8.28
CA THR A 288 9.23 -8.37 8.10
C THR A 288 10.62 -8.59 7.54
N ASP A 289 11.35 -9.62 8.01
CA ASP A 289 12.70 -9.91 7.53
C ASP A 289 12.72 -10.32 6.05
N GLN A 290 11.72 -11.08 5.58
CA GLN A 290 11.65 -11.51 4.18
C GLN A 290 11.29 -10.35 3.25
N THR A 291 10.42 -9.46 3.67
CA THR A 291 9.99 -8.31 2.86
C THR A 291 10.91 -7.09 2.97
N GLY A 292 11.91 -7.13 3.87
CA GLY A 292 12.88 -6.04 4.04
C GLY A 292 12.48 -4.94 5.02
N GLY A 293 11.38 -5.12 5.75
CA GLY A 293 10.96 -4.23 6.81
C GLY A 293 11.49 -4.62 8.20
N ARG A 294 10.79 -4.20 9.25
CA ARG A 294 11.20 -4.40 10.66
C ARG A 294 10.03 -4.71 11.56
N ALA A 295 10.26 -5.50 12.61
CA ALA A 295 9.30 -5.76 13.67
C ALA A 295 9.70 -5.01 14.95
N TYR A 296 8.72 -4.40 15.59
CA TYR A 296 8.84 -3.68 16.85
C TYR A 296 7.87 -4.28 17.86
N PHE A 297 8.27 -4.31 19.14
CA PHE A 297 7.48 -4.92 20.21
C PHE A 297 7.41 -3.97 21.40
N PRO A 298 6.60 -2.89 21.27
CA PRO A 298 6.46 -1.89 22.31
C PRO A 298 5.74 -2.46 23.53
N HIS A 299 6.13 -2.01 24.70
CA HIS A 299 5.54 -2.44 25.98
C HIS A 299 4.61 -1.40 26.61
N ASN A 300 4.54 -0.23 26.03
CA ASN A 300 3.74 0.90 26.48
C ASN A 300 3.58 1.93 25.35
N GLU A 301 2.67 2.91 25.55
CA GLU A 301 2.37 3.95 24.57
C GLU A 301 3.62 4.74 24.12
N ARG A 302 4.56 5.03 25.04
CA ARG A 302 5.78 5.74 24.68
C ARG A 302 6.62 4.94 23.69
N GLU A 303 6.82 3.65 23.96
CA GLU A 303 7.57 2.76 23.06
C GLU A 303 6.85 2.53 21.72
N LEU A 304 5.51 2.54 21.73
CA LEU A 304 4.69 2.49 20.52
C LEU A 304 4.95 3.74 19.63
N LYS A 305 4.94 4.92 20.21
CA LYS A 305 5.29 6.15 19.50
C LYS A 305 6.74 6.15 18.99
N GLU A 306 7.68 5.64 19.80
CA GLU A 306 9.08 5.46 19.40
C GLU A 306 9.20 4.49 18.21
N ALA A 307 8.44 3.39 18.17
CA ALA A 307 8.42 2.46 17.03
C ALA A 307 7.97 3.15 15.74
N PHE A 308 6.91 3.95 15.79
CA PHE A 308 6.46 4.73 14.64
C PHE A 308 7.50 5.77 14.18
N VAL A 309 8.20 6.43 15.11
CA VAL A 309 9.30 7.34 14.77
C VAL A 309 10.44 6.58 14.06
N GLN A 310 10.78 5.39 14.52
CA GLN A 310 11.78 4.54 13.86
C GLN A 310 11.35 4.12 12.45
N ILE A 311 10.08 3.74 12.25
CA ILE A 311 9.54 3.41 10.93
C ILE A 311 9.59 4.63 10.00
N GLN A 312 9.21 5.81 10.48
CA GLN A 312 9.30 7.05 9.72
C GLN A 312 10.74 7.34 9.29
N GLN A 313 11.69 7.20 10.20
CA GLN A 313 13.11 7.40 9.91
C GLN A 313 13.62 6.38 8.90
N ASP A 314 13.25 5.09 9.03
CA ASP A 314 13.59 4.05 8.06
C ASP A 314 13.07 4.40 6.67
N LEU A 315 11.78 4.70 6.55
CA LEU A 315 11.16 5.09 5.28
C LEU A 315 11.80 6.34 4.64
N ARG A 316 12.35 7.25 5.43
CA ARG A 316 13.04 8.46 4.94
C ARG A 316 14.52 8.26 4.65
N SER A 317 15.16 7.24 5.26
CA SER A 317 16.60 7.00 5.17
C SER A 317 16.97 5.90 4.18
N GLN A 318 16.00 5.43 3.39
CA GLN A 318 16.23 4.35 2.41
C GLN A 318 17.16 4.80 1.29
N TYR A 319 17.99 3.85 0.86
CA TYR A 319 18.73 3.91 -0.40
C TYR A 319 17.96 3.18 -1.48
N LEU A 320 18.07 3.66 -2.69
CA LEU A 320 17.62 2.98 -3.90
C LEU A 320 18.82 2.51 -4.71
N ILE A 321 18.87 1.22 -4.98
CA ILE A 321 19.75 0.63 -5.99
C ILE A 321 18.88 0.25 -7.18
N ALA A 322 19.30 0.67 -8.39
CA ALA A 322 18.73 0.15 -9.62
C ALA A 322 19.82 -0.54 -10.45
N TYR A 323 19.55 -1.75 -10.92
CA TYR A 323 20.44 -2.51 -11.80
C TYR A 323 19.64 -3.24 -12.88
N ALA A 324 20.31 -3.53 -14.01
CA ALA A 324 19.75 -4.39 -15.04
C ALA A 324 20.17 -5.83 -14.78
N PRO A 325 19.24 -6.76 -14.44
CA PRO A 325 19.58 -8.15 -14.19
C PRO A 325 20.40 -8.76 -15.34
N THR A 326 21.48 -9.46 -15.02
CA THR A 326 22.25 -10.25 -16.00
C THR A 326 21.43 -11.39 -16.55
N ASN A 327 20.60 -12.00 -15.70
CA ASN A 327 19.59 -12.97 -16.11
C ASN A 327 18.38 -12.27 -16.73
N LYS A 328 18.25 -12.34 -18.06
CA LYS A 328 17.17 -11.69 -18.84
C LYS A 328 15.88 -12.52 -18.92
N THR A 329 15.83 -13.72 -18.35
CA THR A 329 14.68 -14.62 -18.44
C THR A 329 13.48 -14.00 -17.71
N ARG A 330 12.34 -13.93 -18.39
CA ARG A 330 11.06 -13.42 -17.84
C ARG A 330 10.12 -14.60 -17.59
N ASP A 331 10.37 -15.37 -16.55
CA ASP A 331 9.66 -16.63 -16.28
C ASP A 331 8.83 -16.60 -14.99
N GLY A 332 8.80 -15.45 -14.29
CA GLY A 332 8.12 -15.36 -13.01
C GLY A 332 8.83 -16.08 -11.87
N SER A 333 10.07 -16.56 -12.08
CA SER A 333 10.85 -17.22 -11.03
C SER A 333 11.28 -16.23 -9.94
N TYR A 334 11.44 -16.77 -8.73
CA TYR A 334 12.01 -16.01 -7.62
C TYR A 334 13.53 -15.88 -7.80
N ARG A 335 14.05 -14.68 -7.53
CA ARG A 335 15.47 -14.35 -7.58
C ARG A 335 15.92 -13.82 -6.24
N LYS A 336 16.92 -14.47 -5.68
CA LYS A 336 17.50 -14.10 -4.40
C LYS A 336 18.39 -12.87 -4.56
N ILE A 337 18.26 -11.91 -3.64
CA ILE A 337 19.09 -10.71 -3.55
C ILE A 337 20.00 -10.80 -2.34
N GLU A 338 21.25 -10.43 -2.52
CA GLU A 338 22.22 -10.24 -1.44
C GLU A 338 22.92 -8.90 -1.64
N ILE A 339 23.03 -8.12 -0.58
CA ILE A 339 23.77 -6.87 -0.57
C ILE A 339 24.90 -7.01 0.45
N ASP A 340 26.13 -7.03 -0.04
CA ASP A 340 27.32 -7.12 0.78
C ASP A 340 27.92 -5.73 1.01
N ILE A 341 28.40 -5.47 2.22
CA ILE A 341 29.24 -4.32 2.53
C ILE A 341 30.68 -4.75 2.21
N VAL A 342 31.29 -4.13 1.20
CA VAL A 342 32.66 -4.45 0.78
C VAL A 342 33.71 -3.61 1.51
N ASN A 343 33.31 -2.48 2.11
CA ASN A 343 34.17 -1.66 2.92
C ASN A 343 34.43 -2.33 4.28
N PRO A 344 35.70 -2.72 4.61
CA PRO A 344 36.00 -3.49 5.83
C PRO A 344 35.72 -2.71 7.12
N GLU A 345 35.78 -1.37 7.10
CA GLU A 345 35.51 -0.53 8.25
C GLU A 345 34.02 -0.52 8.60
N LEU A 346 33.17 -0.52 7.56
CA LEU A 346 31.73 -0.49 7.68
C LEU A 346 31.10 -1.86 7.92
N TYR A 347 31.72 -2.93 7.41
CA TYR A 347 31.20 -4.29 7.46
C TYR A 347 30.87 -4.76 8.89
N LYS A 348 31.70 -4.40 9.86
CA LYS A 348 31.52 -4.81 11.27
C LYS A 348 30.51 -3.92 12.03
N GLU A 349 30.26 -2.73 11.52
CA GLU A 349 29.48 -1.71 12.24
C GLU A 349 28.05 -1.58 11.76
N LEU A 350 27.79 -1.91 10.49
CA LEU A 350 26.51 -1.71 9.87
C LEU A 350 25.75 -3.01 9.64
N LYS A 351 24.42 -2.90 9.75
CA LYS A 351 23.47 -3.92 9.32
C LYS A 351 22.61 -3.35 8.22
N LEU A 352 22.43 -4.10 7.14
CA LEU A 352 21.54 -3.75 6.05
C LEU A 352 20.20 -4.45 6.21
N LYS A 353 19.12 -3.75 5.89
CA LYS A 353 17.78 -4.29 5.79
C LYS A 353 17.25 -4.04 4.39
N TYR A 354 16.86 -5.12 3.70
CA TYR A 354 16.34 -5.13 2.34
C TYR A 354 15.52 -6.40 2.12
N ARG A 355 14.68 -6.42 1.08
CA ARG A 355 13.94 -7.63 0.70
C ARG A 355 14.88 -8.75 0.26
N GLN A 356 14.58 -9.98 0.62
CA GLN A 356 15.46 -11.13 0.35
C GLN A 356 15.50 -11.54 -1.14
N GLY A 357 14.56 -11.03 -1.93
CA GLY A 357 14.49 -11.30 -3.35
C GLY A 357 13.28 -10.66 -4.02
N TYR A 358 13.02 -11.04 -5.25
CA TYR A 358 11.88 -10.58 -6.03
C TYR A 358 11.46 -11.64 -7.06
N PHE A 359 10.27 -11.49 -7.64
CA PHE A 359 9.83 -12.33 -8.75
C PHE A 359 10.11 -11.64 -10.08
N ALA A 360 10.83 -12.33 -10.99
CA ALA A 360 11.06 -11.83 -12.35
C ALA A 360 9.71 -11.56 -13.04
N LYS A 361 9.59 -10.45 -13.77
CA LYS A 361 8.35 -10.13 -14.50
C LYS A 361 8.10 -11.23 -15.53
N ALA A 362 6.96 -11.93 -15.42
CA ALA A 362 6.51 -12.84 -16.47
C ALA A 362 6.10 -12.02 -17.72
N PRO A 363 6.19 -12.60 -18.93
CA PRO A 363 5.60 -11.99 -20.12
C PRO A 363 4.11 -11.75 -19.86
N GLU A 364 3.61 -10.57 -20.17
CA GLU A 364 2.16 -10.36 -20.20
C GLU A 364 1.57 -11.38 -21.15
N ALA A 365 0.61 -12.18 -20.68
CA ALA A 365 -0.15 -13.08 -21.52
C ALA A 365 -0.82 -12.22 -22.59
N GLY A 366 -0.26 -12.26 -23.81
CA GLY A 366 -0.71 -11.43 -24.90
C GLY A 366 -2.21 -11.54 -25.03
N THR A 367 -2.93 -10.44 -24.91
CA THR A 367 -4.31 -10.31 -25.34
C THR A 367 -4.30 -10.54 -26.85
N THR A 368 -4.41 -11.80 -27.26
CA THR A 368 -4.76 -12.16 -28.64
C THR A 368 -6.14 -11.57 -28.88
N ARG A 369 -6.18 -10.35 -29.47
CA ARG A 369 -7.39 -9.82 -30.06
C ARG A 369 -7.89 -10.90 -31.02
N PRO A 370 -9.11 -11.43 -30.86
CA PRO A 370 -9.65 -12.35 -31.83
C PRO A 370 -9.68 -11.63 -33.18
N GLY A 371 -8.88 -12.16 -34.10
CA GLY A 371 -8.84 -11.64 -35.46
C GLY A 371 -10.25 -11.61 -36.06
N ASN A 372 -10.73 -10.43 -36.37
CA ASN A 372 -11.98 -10.18 -37.05
C ASN A 372 -11.86 -10.76 -38.47
N LYS A 373 -12.18 -12.06 -38.64
CA LYS A 373 -12.43 -12.62 -39.96
C LYS A 373 -13.73 -12.01 -40.45
N ARG A 374 -13.63 -10.99 -41.31
CA ARG A 374 -14.76 -10.57 -42.13
C ARG A 374 -15.03 -11.63 -43.19
N PRO A 375 -16.31 -11.91 -43.44
CA PRO A 375 -16.77 -12.85 -44.48
C PRO A 375 -16.44 -12.38 -45.89
#